data_f613227b255a5324439bbcb4a152c7da
#
_entry.id   f613227b255a5324439bbcb4a152c7da
#
_cell.length_a   1.000
_cell.length_b   1.000
_cell.length_c   1.000
_cell.angle_alpha   90.00
_cell.angle_beta   90.00
_cell.angle_gamma   90.00
#
_symmetry.space_group_name_H-M   'P 1'
#
loop_
_entity.id
_entity.type
_entity.pdbx_description
1 polymer ?
#
loop_
_entity_poly.entity_id
_entity_poly.type
_entity_poly.pdbx_seq_one_letter_code
_entity_poly.pdbx_strand_id
1 'polypeptide(L)'
;MQAKYKHKGFTKIALVGSGLILGLMLSLTYSAVAEKMTKQQFPIDDLRAFAEVFGKIKSDYVDPVEDKKLISEAISGMLTGLDPHSTYMDPDAFKDMQVATQGEFGGLGIEVSMEDGLIKVVSPIEDSPAFAAGIKSGDLIMKLDDTPVKGLSLSDAVKRMRGKPDTSIVLTILRKNEPKPITLTLVRAIIKNKSVKYKMTEPGYAYARVTQFQEHTGEDLAKAIKAMHNENKGPFKGFVLDLRNDPGGLLNGAVGVSAAFLPKDSLVVYTEGRVADSKMKLTVSAENYVSNSTTSTYMRDNNLNPNNPLSYSRAITDNDYINDLPADIKTVPMVVLINAGSASASEIVAGALQDHKRATLIGIRSFGKGSVQTIMPMNNGAAIKLTTARYFTPKGRSIQAKGIDPDYIVDDGTDQTYNIHEADLMGHLSNPKDPQAGIAKKSNTTTLVKDKLNEKKYAEPAGPIEPTSKEDLQFVQAMNFLKGKPVVTEPAKAAKTDPTTDK
;
A
#
# COMPACT_ATOMS: atom_id res chain seq x y z
N MET A 1 -15.32 -91.95 -11.51
CA MET A 1 -14.78 -90.86 -12.32
C MET A 1 -15.87 -89.83 -12.67
N GLN A 2 -16.36 -89.06 -11.76
CA GLN A 2 -17.29 -87.96 -12.09
C GLN A 2 -17.44 -87.06 -10.87
N ALA A 3 -16.48 -86.12 -10.62
CA ALA A 3 -16.65 -85.09 -9.63
C ALA A 3 -15.56 -84.01 -9.76
N LYS A 4 -15.23 -83.47 -10.96
CA LYS A 4 -14.22 -82.43 -11.11
C LYS A 4 -14.60 -81.27 -12.02
N TYR A 5 -15.84 -81.13 -12.48
CA TYR A 5 -16.19 -80.07 -13.46
C TYR A 5 -17.16 -78.97 -12.99
N LYS A 6 -17.67 -79.00 -11.75
CA LYS A 6 -18.66 -78.03 -11.27
C LYS A 6 -18.13 -76.79 -10.57
N HIS A 7 -16.83 -76.76 -10.22
CA HIS A 7 -16.29 -75.57 -9.46
C HIS A 7 -15.74 -74.43 -10.31
N LYS A 8 -15.41 -74.66 -11.61
CA LYS A 8 -14.88 -73.57 -12.45
C LYS A 8 -15.90 -72.58 -12.99
N GLY A 9 -17.17 -72.90 -13.02
CA GLY A 9 -18.24 -72.01 -13.46
C GLY A 9 -18.66 -70.99 -12.37
N PHE A 10 -18.70 -71.45 -11.13
CA PHE A 10 -19.17 -70.69 -10.00
C PHE A 10 -18.19 -69.54 -9.65
N THR A 11 -16.88 -69.80 -9.76
CA THR A 11 -15.84 -68.75 -9.55
C THR A 11 -15.83 -67.65 -10.62
N LYS A 12 -16.17 -67.98 -11.86
CA LYS A 12 -16.26 -66.96 -12.92
C LYS A 12 -17.48 -66.04 -12.78
N ILE A 13 -18.63 -66.66 -12.36
CA ILE A 13 -19.85 -65.88 -12.11
C ILE A 13 -19.69 -64.98 -10.87
N ALA A 14 -19.03 -65.49 -9.81
CA ALA A 14 -18.74 -64.74 -8.62
C ALA A 14 -17.80 -63.54 -8.92
N LEU A 15 -16.77 -63.71 -9.77
CA LEU A 15 -15.85 -62.65 -10.22
C LEU A 15 -16.54 -61.55 -11.07
N VAL A 16 -17.44 -61.94 -11.97
CA VAL A 16 -18.22 -61.01 -12.77
C VAL A 16 -19.22 -60.25 -11.89
N GLY A 17 -19.88 -60.96 -10.95
CA GLY A 17 -20.80 -60.34 -10.00
C GLY A 17 -20.11 -59.33 -9.06
N SER A 18 -18.92 -59.68 -8.54
CA SER A 18 -18.14 -58.75 -7.70
C SER A 18 -17.60 -57.53 -8.48
N GLY A 19 -17.23 -57.70 -9.75
CA GLY A 19 -16.82 -56.60 -10.63
C GLY A 19 -17.97 -55.64 -10.94
N LEU A 20 -19.19 -56.16 -11.15
CA LEU A 20 -20.40 -55.37 -11.37
C LEU A 20 -20.79 -54.56 -10.12
N ILE A 21 -20.73 -55.17 -8.94
CA ILE A 21 -21.03 -54.51 -7.66
C ILE A 21 -19.98 -53.43 -7.36
N LEU A 22 -18.70 -53.73 -7.58
CA LEU A 22 -17.62 -52.76 -7.41
C LEU A 22 -17.73 -51.56 -8.40
N GLY A 23 -18.08 -51.86 -9.66
CA GLY A 23 -18.33 -50.83 -10.68
C GLY A 23 -19.54 -49.94 -10.34
N LEU A 24 -20.61 -50.55 -9.80
CA LEU A 24 -21.81 -49.83 -9.36
C LEU A 24 -21.51 -48.94 -8.13
N MET A 25 -20.74 -49.48 -7.15
CA MET A 25 -20.29 -48.68 -6.00
C MET A 25 -19.36 -47.52 -6.38
N LEU A 26 -18.43 -47.76 -7.29
CA LEU A 26 -17.56 -46.68 -7.84
C LEU A 26 -18.37 -45.63 -8.60
N SER A 27 -19.36 -46.05 -9.41
CA SER A 27 -20.25 -45.15 -10.13
C SER A 27 -21.12 -44.31 -9.20
N LEU A 28 -21.66 -44.90 -8.13
CA LEU A 28 -22.47 -44.20 -7.13
C LEU A 28 -21.63 -43.25 -6.26
N THR A 29 -20.39 -43.63 -5.91
CA THR A 29 -19.48 -42.74 -5.18
C THR A 29 -19.01 -41.59 -6.06
N TYR A 30 -18.78 -41.81 -7.36
CA TYR A 30 -18.42 -40.75 -8.30
C TYR A 30 -19.57 -39.75 -8.51
N SER A 31 -20.81 -40.25 -8.59
CA SER A 31 -22.02 -39.41 -8.66
C SER A 31 -22.22 -38.59 -7.38
N ALA A 32 -22.00 -39.18 -6.20
CA ALA A 32 -22.16 -38.51 -4.91
C ALA A 32 -21.05 -37.46 -4.65
N VAL A 33 -19.84 -37.64 -5.20
CA VAL A 33 -18.76 -36.65 -5.15
C VAL A 33 -19.01 -35.53 -6.16
N ALA A 34 -19.55 -35.82 -7.34
CA ALA A 34 -19.94 -34.81 -8.33
C ALA A 34 -21.13 -33.95 -7.87
N GLU A 35 -22.04 -34.49 -7.06
CA GLU A 35 -23.18 -33.75 -6.50
C GLU A 35 -22.79 -32.87 -5.31
N LYS A 36 -21.63 -33.08 -4.67
CA LYS A 36 -21.03 -32.24 -3.63
C LYS A 36 -20.21 -31.07 -4.19
N MET A 37 -19.87 -31.05 -5.44
CA MET A 37 -19.54 -29.83 -6.15
C MET A 37 -20.84 -29.06 -6.36
N THR A 38 -21.23 -28.28 -5.38
CA THR A 38 -22.37 -27.34 -5.48
C THR A 38 -22.29 -26.70 -6.85
N LYS A 39 -23.22 -27.08 -7.74
CA LYS A 39 -23.51 -26.32 -8.96
C LYS A 39 -23.84 -24.92 -8.46
N GLN A 40 -22.88 -24.04 -8.50
CA GLN A 40 -23.17 -22.61 -8.45
C GLN A 40 -24.05 -22.36 -9.67
N GLN A 41 -25.37 -22.42 -9.47
CA GLN A 41 -26.32 -22.13 -10.53
C GLN A 41 -26.00 -20.72 -10.99
N PHE A 42 -25.54 -20.63 -12.23
CA PHE A 42 -25.27 -19.34 -12.85
C PHE A 42 -26.59 -18.57 -12.88
N PRO A 43 -26.67 -17.33 -12.38
CA PRO A 43 -27.94 -16.60 -12.21
C PRO A 43 -28.43 -16.08 -13.56
N ILE A 44 -28.96 -16.99 -14.40
CA ILE A 44 -29.31 -16.69 -15.81
C ILE A 44 -30.42 -15.63 -15.89
N ASP A 45 -31.39 -15.69 -14.99
CA ASP A 45 -32.51 -14.74 -15.01
C ASP A 45 -32.07 -13.33 -14.59
N ASP A 46 -31.18 -13.22 -13.60
CA ASP A 46 -30.59 -11.94 -13.21
C ASP A 46 -29.71 -11.36 -14.32
N LEU A 47 -28.97 -12.21 -15.05
CA LEU A 47 -28.19 -11.78 -16.20
C LEU A 47 -29.04 -11.33 -17.38
N ARG A 48 -30.23 -11.95 -17.59
CA ARG A 48 -31.20 -11.47 -18.58
C ARG A 48 -31.72 -10.08 -18.19
N ALA A 49 -32.08 -9.89 -16.91
CA ALA A 49 -32.50 -8.59 -16.41
C ALA A 49 -31.40 -7.52 -16.60
N PHE A 50 -30.14 -7.88 -16.33
CA PHE A 50 -29.00 -6.99 -16.57
C PHE A 50 -28.87 -6.61 -18.04
N ALA A 51 -28.98 -7.61 -18.95
CA ALA A 51 -28.92 -7.37 -20.40
C ALA A 51 -30.09 -6.51 -20.91
N GLU A 52 -31.28 -6.69 -20.34
CA GLU A 52 -32.47 -5.85 -20.66
C GLU A 52 -32.22 -4.38 -20.24
N VAL A 53 -31.71 -4.14 -19.02
CA VAL A 53 -31.38 -2.79 -18.54
C VAL A 53 -30.30 -2.16 -19.44
N PHE A 54 -29.24 -2.92 -19.79
CA PHE A 54 -28.21 -2.46 -20.70
C PHE A 54 -28.82 -2.04 -22.06
N GLY A 55 -29.71 -2.87 -22.64
CA GLY A 55 -30.39 -2.56 -23.89
C GLY A 55 -31.25 -1.31 -23.81
N LYS A 56 -32.01 -1.14 -22.70
CA LYS A 56 -32.82 0.07 -22.49
C LYS A 56 -32.01 1.36 -22.35
N ILE A 57 -30.87 1.30 -21.64
CA ILE A 57 -29.96 2.45 -21.57
C ILE A 57 -29.47 2.83 -22.97
N LYS A 58 -29.10 1.83 -23.79
CA LYS A 58 -28.61 2.07 -25.15
C LYS A 58 -29.67 2.67 -26.07
N SER A 59 -30.94 2.28 -25.92
CA SER A 59 -32.03 2.75 -26.78
C SER A 59 -32.66 4.07 -26.31
N ASP A 60 -32.80 4.27 -25.00
CA ASP A 60 -33.72 5.26 -24.44
C ASP A 60 -33.01 6.40 -23.69
N TYR A 61 -31.70 6.24 -23.36
CA TYR A 61 -30.97 7.31 -22.67
C TYR A 61 -30.79 8.54 -23.59
N VAL A 62 -30.86 9.73 -23.00
CA VAL A 62 -30.88 11.02 -23.71
C VAL A 62 -29.67 11.23 -24.64
N ASP A 63 -28.50 10.73 -24.26
CA ASP A 63 -27.27 10.81 -25.05
C ASP A 63 -26.75 9.43 -25.44
N PRO A 64 -26.10 9.26 -26.59
CA PRO A 64 -25.45 8.01 -26.96
C PRO A 64 -24.35 7.63 -25.95
N VAL A 65 -24.38 6.39 -25.45
CA VAL A 65 -23.38 5.87 -24.50
C VAL A 65 -22.61 4.70 -25.14
N GLU A 66 -21.28 4.71 -24.99
CA GLU A 66 -20.43 3.62 -25.48
C GLU A 66 -20.59 2.35 -24.66
N ASP A 67 -20.65 1.20 -25.32
CA ASP A 67 -20.79 -0.11 -24.66
C ASP A 67 -19.67 -0.38 -23.65
N LYS A 68 -18.43 -0.06 -24.03
CA LYS A 68 -17.27 -0.23 -23.17
C LYS A 68 -17.39 0.56 -21.88
N LYS A 69 -17.92 1.78 -21.93
CA LYS A 69 -18.14 2.63 -20.76
C LYS A 69 -19.21 2.00 -19.83
N LEU A 70 -20.35 1.61 -20.38
CA LEU A 70 -21.43 0.98 -19.59
C LEU A 70 -20.96 -0.31 -18.90
N ILE A 71 -20.24 -1.16 -19.62
CA ILE A 71 -19.71 -2.41 -19.05
C ILE A 71 -18.68 -2.12 -17.94
N SER A 72 -17.76 -1.18 -18.16
CA SER A 72 -16.77 -0.81 -17.17
C SER A 72 -17.40 -0.24 -15.91
N GLU A 73 -18.42 0.62 -16.05
CA GLU A 73 -19.16 1.18 -14.90
C GLU A 73 -19.95 0.11 -14.15
N ALA A 74 -20.55 -0.85 -14.88
CA ALA A 74 -21.25 -1.97 -14.24
C ALA A 74 -20.28 -2.84 -13.41
N ILE A 75 -19.10 -3.18 -13.95
CA ILE A 75 -18.08 -3.93 -13.21
C ILE A 75 -17.60 -3.12 -12.00
N SER A 76 -17.35 -1.83 -12.17
CA SER A 76 -16.96 -0.93 -11.08
C SER A 76 -18.02 -0.89 -9.98
N GLY A 77 -19.30 -0.80 -10.36
CA GLY A 77 -20.43 -0.84 -9.42
C GLY A 77 -20.51 -2.14 -8.60
N MET A 78 -20.27 -3.29 -9.23
CA MET A 78 -20.20 -4.57 -8.50
C MET A 78 -19.09 -4.60 -7.45
N LEU A 79 -17.93 -4.04 -7.76
CA LEU A 79 -16.77 -4.06 -6.86
C LEU A 79 -16.90 -3.04 -5.73
N THR A 80 -17.29 -1.82 -6.05
CA THR A 80 -17.50 -0.75 -5.04
C THR A 80 -18.65 -1.05 -4.09
N GLY A 81 -19.58 -1.90 -4.50
CA GLY A 81 -20.66 -2.42 -3.64
C GLY A 81 -20.19 -3.44 -2.59
N LEU A 82 -18.97 -3.98 -2.70
CA LEU A 82 -18.42 -4.95 -1.74
C LEU A 82 -17.74 -4.27 -0.55
N ASP A 83 -16.85 -3.33 -0.82
CA ASP A 83 -16.07 -2.59 0.16
C ASP A 83 -15.37 -1.37 -0.50
N PRO A 84 -14.86 -0.37 0.26
CA PRO A 84 -14.26 0.84 -0.31
C PRO A 84 -12.89 0.62 -0.97
N HIS A 85 -12.31 -0.57 -0.89
CA HIS A 85 -10.97 -0.87 -1.40
C HIS A 85 -10.97 -1.78 -2.63
N SER A 86 -12.09 -2.47 -2.91
CA SER A 86 -12.27 -3.27 -4.11
C SER A 86 -12.61 -2.37 -5.29
N THR A 87 -11.88 -2.51 -6.40
CA THR A 87 -12.08 -1.64 -7.57
C THR A 87 -11.69 -2.33 -8.87
N TYR A 88 -12.30 -1.90 -9.97
CA TYR A 88 -11.88 -2.20 -11.32
C TYR A 88 -10.84 -1.19 -11.77
N MET A 89 -9.76 -1.66 -12.36
CA MET A 89 -8.73 -0.82 -12.96
C MET A 89 -8.71 -1.09 -14.47
N ASP A 90 -8.95 -0.06 -15.26
CA ASP A 90 -8.70 -0.13 -16.70
C ASP A 90 -7.18 -0.32 -16.96
N PRO A 91 -6.77 -0.57 -18.22
CA PRO A 91 -5.35 -0.82 -18.53
C PRO A 91 -4.41 0.31 -18.10
N ASP A 92 -4.86 1.56 -18.16
CA ASP A 92 -4.06 2.71 -17.77
C ASP A 92 -3.92 2.80 -16.26
N ALA A 93 -5.02 2.69 -15.51
CA ALA A 93 -5.02 2.68 -14.05
C ALA A 93 -4.22 1.49 -13.48
N PHE A 94 -4.30 0.32 -14.14
CA PHE A 94 -3.51 -0.84 -13.74
C PHE A 94 -2.01 -0.58 -13.93
N LYS A 95 -1.62 -0.01 -15.06
CA LYS A 95 -0.22 0.37 -15.33
C LYS A 95 0.28 1.43 -14.34
N ASP A 96 -0.53 2.45 -14.04
CA ASP A 96 -0.17 3.48 -13.06
C ASP A 96 0.01 2.88 -11.66
N MET A 97 -0.83 1.94 -11.27
CA MET A 97 -0.68 1.20 -10.00
C MET A 97 0.61 0.37 -9.97
N GLN A 98 0.96 -0.33 -11.06
CA GLN A 98 2.21 -1.08 -11.15
C GLN A 98 3.43 -0.15 -10.98
N VAL A 99 3.43 1.00 -11.66
CA VAL A 99 4.49 2.00 -11.56
C VAL A 99 4.60 2.53 -10.13
N ALA A 100 3.48 2.88 -9.49
CA ALA A 100 3.48 3.35 -8.11
C ALA A 100 4.02 2.30 -7.13
N THR A 101 3.72 1.02 -7.38
CA THR A 101 4.13 -0.11 -6.55
C THR A 101 5.62 -0.43 -6.71
N GLN A 102 6.14 -0.34 -7.92
CA GLN A 102 7.58 -0.51 -8.19
C GLN A 102 8.39 0.66 -7.62
N GLY A 103 7.80 1.86 -7.56
CA GLY A 103 8.48 3.08 -7.12
C GLY A 103 9.41 3.67 -8.18
N GLU A 104 9.38 3.14 -9.39
CA GLU A 104 10.19 3.58 -10.51
C GLU A 104 9.33 3.80 -11.76
N PHE A 105 9.60 4.86 -12.50
CA PHE A 105 8.91 5.12 -13.77
C PHE A 105 9.81 5.83 -14.78
N GLY A 106 9.58 5.54 -16.05
CA GLY A 106 10.25 6.26 -17.13
C GLY A 106 9.65 7.66 -17.29
N GLY A 107 10.46 8.71 -17.14
CA GLY A 107 9.99 10.08 -17.21
C GLY A 107 11.09 11.12 -17.04
N LEU A 108 10.69 12.33 -16.68
CA LEU A 108 11.58 13.50 -16.58
C LEU A 108 11.99 13.83 -15.15
N GLY A 109 11.21 13.34 -14.14
CA GLY A 109 11.46 13.66 -12.73
C GLY A 109 11.01 15.06 -12.36
N ILE A 110 9.75 15.39 -12.64
CA ILE A 110 9.14 16.67 -12.30
C ILE A 110 7.85 16.43 -11.54
N GLU A 111 7.72 17.07 -10.39
CA GLU A 111 6.46 17.23 -9.70
C GLU A 111 5.69 18.41 -10.30
N VAL A 112 4.44 18.20 -10.70
CA VAL A 112 3.67 19.20 -11.44
C VAL A 112 2.28 19.40 -10.90
N SER A 113 1.73 20.60 -11.11
CA SER A 113 0.34 20.98 -10.85
C SER A 113 -0.23 21.74 -12.03
N MET A 114 -1.54 22.04 -12.01
CA MET A 114 -2.15 22.96 -13.00
C MET A 114 -2.29 24.35 -12.39
N GLU A 115 -1.88 25.37 -13.18
CA GLU A 115 -2.07 26.79 -12.86
C GLU A 115 -2.45 27.54 -14.13
N ASP A 116 -3.62 28.17 -14.16
CA ASP A 116 -4.15 28.97 -15.28
C ASP A 116 -4.14 28.25 -16.65
N GLY A 117 -4.42 26.93 -16.64
CA GLY A 117 -4.44 26.10 -17.83
C GLY A 117 -3.05 25.75 -18.39
N LEU A 118 -1.99 26.04 -17.66
CA LEU A 118 -0.61 25.61 -17.90
C LEU A 118 -0.17 24.61 -16.83
N ILE A 119 0.91 23.89 -17.13
CA ILE A 119 1.52 22.96 -16.17
C ILE A 119 2.61 23.69 -15.40
N LYS A 120 2.39 23.89 -14.10
CA LYS A 120 3.36 24.47 -13.20
C LYS A 120 4.29 23.40 -12.64
N VAL A 121 5.57 23.63 -12.71
CA VAL A 121 6.57 22.84 -12.00
C VAL A 121 6.51 23.20 -10.51
N VAL A 122 6.12 22.24 -9.68
CA VAL A 122 6.18 22.35 -8.22
C VAL A 122 7.64 22.22 -7.79
N SER A 123 8.29 21.11 -8.22
CA SER A 123 9.70 20.89 -7.97
C SER A 123 10.29 19.86 -8.96
N PRO A 124 11.53 20.04 -9.42
CA PRO A 124 12.27 18.97 -10.06
C PRO A 124 12.78 17.99 -8.99
N ILE A 125 12.77 16.70 -9.31
CA ILE A 125 13.31 15.63 -8.45
C ILE A 125 14.84 15.64 -8.59
N GLU A 126 15.55 15.60 -7.48
CA GLU A 126 17.01 15.51 -7.49
C GLU A 126 17.50 14.28 -8.28
N ASP A 127 18.64 14.36 -8.91
CA ASP A 127 19.25 13.32 -9.75
C ASP A 127 18.41 12.93 -10.98
N SER A 128 17.42 13.74 -11.37
CA SER A 128 16.57 13.49 -12.53
C SER A 128 17.02 14.28 -13.78
N PRO A 129 16.55 13.87 -14.98
CA PRO A 129 16.78 14.64 -16.21
C PRO A 129 16.34 16.09 -16.13
N ALA A 130 15.22 16.36 -15.48
CA ALA A 130 14.70 17.71 -15.30
C ALA A 130 15.61 18.57 -14.39
N PHE A 131 16.11 17.97 -13.31
CA PHE A 131 17.06 18.65 -12.42
C PHE A 131 18.37 18.96 -13.14
N ALA A 132 18.92 17.99 -13.88
CA ALA A 132 20.14 18.16 -14.67
C ALA A 132 19.98 19.22 -15.80
N ALA A 133 18.79 19.32 -16.40
CA ALA A 133 18.48 20.32 -17.42
C ALA A 133 18.21 21.73 -16.84
N GLY A 134 18.25 21.90 -15.51
CA GLY A 134 18.06 23.18 -14.85
C GLY A 134 16.62 23.68 -14.83
N ILE A 135 15.64 22.77 -14.85
CA ILE A 135 14.23 23.10 -14.57
C ILE A 135 14.13 23.56 -13.11
N LYS A 136 13.31 24.58 -12.87
CA LYS A 136 13.16 25.20 -11.55
C LYS A 136 11.71 25.17 -11.09
N SER A 137 11.52 25.18 -9.78
CA SER A 137 10.19 25.41 -9.18
C SER A 137 9.63 26.75 -9.68
N GLY A 138 8.33 26.75 -10.04
CA GLY A 138 7.63 27.89 -10.62
C GLY A 138 7.73 28.04 -12.14
N ASP A 139 8.51 27.21 -12.85
CA ASP A 139 8.47 27.16 -14.31
C ASP A 139 7.08 26.74 -14.79
N LEU A 140 6.58 27.37 -15.86
CA LEU A 140 5.31 27.03 -16.49
C LEU A 140 5.57 26.35 -17.84
N ILE A 141 5.18 25.10 -17.98
CA ILE A 141 5.31 24.34 -19.22
C ILE A 141 4.16 24.71 -20.15
N MET A 142 4.49 25.22 -21.33
CA MET A 142 3.55 25.63 -22.38
C MET A 142 3.31 24.58 -23.44
N LYS A 143 4.38 23.82 -23.80
CA LYS A 143 4.31 22.79 -24.84
C LYS A 143 5.10 21.55 -24.41
N LEU A 144 4.61 20.40 -24.89
CA LEU A 144 5.27 19.11 -24.85
C LEU A 144 5.46 18.66 -26.29
N ASP A 145 6.69 18.65 -26.78
CA ASP A 145 7.02 18.60 -28.19
C ASP A 145 6.26 19.73 -28.94
N ASP A 146 5.53 19.44 -30.00
CA ASP A 146 4.72 20.40 -30.74
C ASP A 146 3.31 20.60 -30.14
N THR A 147 2.94 19.86 -29.09
CA THR A 147 1.59 19.90 -28.51
C THR A 147 1.49 20.99 -27.44
N PRO A 148 0.62 22.01 -27.61
CA PRO A 148 0.31 22.94 -26.53
C PRO A 148 -0.34 22.23 -25.34
N VAL A 149 0.04 22.60 -24.11
CA VAL A 149 -0.55 22.00 -22.88
C VAL A 149 -1.91 22.60 -22.56
N LYS A 150 -2.21 23.78 -23.08
CA LYS A 150 -3.51 24.44 -22.87
C LYS A 150 -4.65 23.59 -23.45
N GLY A 151 -5.58 23.20 -22.56
CA GLY A 151 -6.70 22.29 -22.90
C GLY A 151 -6.44 20.81 -22.63
N LEU A 152 -5.23 20.43 -22.23
CA LEU A 152 -4.94 19.10 -21.72
C LEU A 152 -5.34 18.99 -20.23
N SER A 153 -5.78 17.82 -19.81
CA SER A 153 -5.84 17.49 -18.40
C SER A 153 -4.41 17.29 -17.84
N LEU A 154 -4.24 17.44 -16.52
CA LEU A 154 -2.96 17.14 -15.87
C LEU A 154 -2.52 15.69 -16.14
N SER A 155 -3.47 14.76 -16.11
CA SER A 155 -3.22 13.34 -16.41
C SER A 155 -2.68 13.12 -17.81
N ASP A 156 -3.29 13.75 -18.84
CA ASP A 156 -2.85 13.60 -20.22
C ASP A 156 -1.46 14.20 -20.45
N ALA A 157 -1.19 15.32 -19.79
CA ALA A 157 0.12 15.94 -19.86
C ALA A 157 1.19 15.08 -19.18
N VAL A 158 0.89 14.51 -18.00
CA VAL A 158 1.78 13.57 -17.30
C VAL A 158 2.02 12.32 -18.14
N LYS A 159 0.97 11.75 -18.79
CA LYS A 159 1.13 10.62 -19.71
C LYS A 159 2.12 10.93 -20.85
N ARG A 160 2.09 12.15 -21.41
CA ARG A 160 3.03 12.58 -22.46
C ARG A 160 4.45 12.79 -21.95
N MET A 161 4.61 13.34 -20.73
CA MET A 161 5.92 13.52 -20.10
C MET A 161 6.56 12.18 -19.69
N ARG A 162 5.76 11.19 -19.32
CA ARG A 162 6.22 9.80 -19.12
C ARG A 162 6.55 9.14 -20.45
N GLY A 163 7.34 8.08 -20.43
CA GLY A 163 7.69 7.30 -21.60
C GLY A 163 8.84 6.34 -21.31
N LYS A 164 9.25 5.59 -22.34
CA LYS A 164 10.38 4.67 -22.23
C LYS A 164 11.66 5.44 -21.90
N PRO A 165 12.52 4.95 -21.00
CA PRO A 165 13.86 5.50 -20.82
C PRO A 165 14.58 5.62 -22.16
N ASP A 166 15.52 6.55 -22.25
CA ASP A 166 16.33 6.86 -23.43
C ASP A 166 15.56 7.46 -24.62
N THR A 167 14.27 7.82 -24.44
CA THR A 167 13.50 8.59 -25.43
C THR A 167 13.52 10.09 -25.09
N SER A 168 13.59 10.95 -26.12
CA SER A 168 13.61 12.39 -25.95
C SER A 168 12.21 12.99 -25.90
N ILE A 169 12.10 14.15 -25.25
CA ILE A 169 10.95 15.06 -25.31
C ILE A 169 11.45 16.49 -25.26
N VAL A 170 10.77 17.39 -25.96
CA VAL A 170 11.06 18.82 -25.96
C VAL A 170 10.05 19.55 -25.09
N LEU A 171 10.50 20.27 -24.08
CA LEU A 171 9.68 21.13 -23.24
C LEU A 171 9.87 22.59 -23.65
N THR A 172 8.78 23.33 -23.86
CA THR A 172 8.82 24.79 -23.93
C THR A 172 8.27 25.36 -22.64
N ILE A 173 9.09 26.09 -21.91
CA ILE A 173 8.74 26.62 -20.58
C ILE A 173 8.79 28.15 -20.55
N LEU A 174 7.92 28.73 -19.72
CA LEU A 174 8.03 30.13 -19.28
C LEU A 174 8.63 30.17 -17.90
N ARG A 175 9.61 31.01 -17.71
CA ARG A 175 10.26 31.26 -16.42
C ARG A 175 10.11 32.70 -16.01
N LYS A 176 9.75 32.95 -14.74
CA LYS A 176 9.67 34.31 -14.20
C LYS A 176 11.01 35.03 -14.41
N ASN A 177 10.95 36.28 -14.89
CA ASN A 177 12.08 37.14 -15.22
C ASN A 177 12.89 36.73 -16.49
N GLU A 178 12.45 35.75 -17.27
CA GLU A 178 13.01 35.45 -18.59
C GLU A 178 12.10 36.05 -19.68
N PRO A 179 12.63 36.89 -20.59
CA PRO A 179 11.79 37.60 -21.57
C PRO A 179 11.27 36.71 -22.70
N LYS A 180 11.83 35.54 -22.87
CA LYS A 180 11.47 34.57 -23.94
C LYS A 180 11.26 33.19 -23.39
N PRO A 181 10.37 32.40 -24.02
CA PRO A 181 10.23 30.96 -23.68
C PRO A 181 11.57 30.23 -23.85
N ILE A 182 11.84 29.33 -22.93
CA ILE A 182 13.03 28.46 -22.94
C ILE A 182 12.63 27.12 -23.51
N THR A 183 13.37 26.63 -24.48
CA THR A 183 13.17 25.28 -25.05
C THR A 183 14.26 24.35 -24.53
N LEU A 184 13.85 23.25 -23.91
CA LEU A 184 14.73 22.26 -23.32
C LEU A 184 14.42 20.88 -23.91
N THR A 185 15.45 20.21 -24.43
CA THR A 185 15.34 18.80 -24.82
C THR A 185 15.81 17.92 -23.69
N LEU A 186 14.93 17.07 -23.17
CA LEU A 186 15.22 16.13 -22.09
C LEU A 186 15.14 14.70 -22.60
N VAL A 187 16.03 13.86 -22.09
CA VAL A 187 15.99 12.42 -22.31
C VAL A 187 15.34 11.79 -21.11
N ARG A 188 14.26 11.00 -21.33
CA ARG A 188 13.59 10.31 -20.22
C ARG A 188 14.53 9.28 -19.60
N ALA A 189 14.49 9.20 -18.28
CA ALA A 189 15.26 8.23 -17.50
C ALA A 189 14.33 7.45 -16.56
N ILE A 190 14.86 6.41 -15.92
CA ILE A 190 14.18 5.77 -14.80
C ILE A 190 14.24 6.72 -13.62
N ILE A 191 13.09 7.21 -13.20
CA ILE A 191 12.94 8.09 -12.04
C ILE A 191 12.58 7.23 -10.85
N LYS A 192 13.42 7.29 -9.80
CA LYS A 192 13.20 6.56 -8.55
C LYS A 192 12.52 7.47 -7.54
N ASN A 193 11.33 7.08 -7.09
CA ASN A 193 10.66 7.77 -6.00
C ASN A 193 11.17 7.19 -4.68
N LYS A 194 12.04 7.93 -3.99
CA LYS A 194 12.62 7.47 -2.71
C LYS A 194 11.53 7.37 -1.65
N SER A 195 11.15 6.15 -1.30
CA SER A 195 10.19 5.86 -0.24
C SER A 195 10.78 6.00 1.17
N VAL A 196 12.10 6.06 1.31
CA VAL A 196 12.81 6.19 2.59
C VAL A 196 13.62 7.49 2.60
N LYS A 197 13.35 8.33 3.61
CA LYS A 197 14.12 9.53 3.93
C LYS A 197 14.79 9.33 5.28
N TYR A 198 16.04 9.74 5.42
CA TYR A 198 16.78 9.49 6.66
C TYR A 198 17.80 10.60 6.96
N LYS A 199 18.12 10.73 8.23
CA LYS A 199 19.20 11.60 8.71
C LYS A 199 19.64 11.24 10.13
N MET A 200 20.84 11.61 10.50
CA MET A 200 21.22 11.73 11.91
C MET A 200 20.62 13.05 12.46
N THR A 201 19.86 12.95 13.55
CA THR A 201 19.26 14.15 14.17
C THR A 201 20.18 14.76 15.21
N GLU A 202 20.89 13.91 15.93
CA GLU A 202 21.93 14.27 16.92
C GLU A 202 22.95 13.10 16.97
N PRO A 203 24.17 13.31 17.51
CA PRO A 203 25.15 12.23 17.65
C PRO A 203 24.58 11.01 18.41
N GLY A 204 24.47 9.89 17.72
CA GLY A 204 23.92 8.65 18.23
C GLY A 204 22.42 8.46 17.99
N TYR A 205 21.67 9.45 17.50
CA TYR A 205 20.22 9.33 17.28
C TYR A 205 19.88 9.37 15.81
N ALA A 206 19.43 8.23 15.28
CA ALA A 206 19.05 8.05 13.89
C ALA A 206 17.53 8.26 13.70
N TYR A 207 17.18 8.82 12.55
CA TYR A 207 15.79 9.00 12.11
C TYR A 207 15.64 8.49 10.69
N ALA A 208 14.65 7.62 10.48
CA ALA A 208 14.23 7.19 9.16
C ALA A 208 12.71 7.34 9.03
N ARG A 209 12.26 7.90 7.90
CA ARG A 209 10.85 8.03 7.56
C ARG A 209 10.55 7.19 6.34
N VAL A 210 9.53 6.33 6.46
CA VAL A 210 8.95 5.59 5.34
C VAL A 210 7.69 6.35 4.91
N THR A 211 7.62 6.73 3.64
CA THR A 211 6.49 7.50 3.09
C THR A 211 5.51 6.64 2.32
N GLN A 212 5.95 5.44 1.90
CA GLN A 212 5.14 4.45 1.19
C GLN A 212 5.90 3.11 1.16
N PHE A 213 5.18 2.00 1.11
CA PHE A 213 5.79 0.67 0.98
C PHE A 213 5.81 0.22 -0.49
N GLN A 214 6.94 0.42 -1.13
CA GLN A 214 7.26 0.02 -2.50
C GLN A 214 8.13 -1.26 -2.50
N GLU A 215 8.44 -1.78 -3.69
CA GLU A 215 9.20 -3.02 -3.85
C GLU A 215 10.58 -2.99 -3.18
N HIS A 216 11.26 -1.84 -3.22
CA HIS A 216 12.61 -1.68 -2.68
C HIS A 216 12.66 -0.99 -1.31
N THR A 217 11.51 -0.70 -0.66
CA THR A 217 11.49 0.07 0.60
C THR A 217 12.30 -0.57 1.71
N GLY A 218 12.24 -1.92 1.85
CA GLY A 218 13.04 -2.64 2.86
C GLY A 218 14.54 -2.53 2.60
N GLU A 219 14.95 -2.67 1.34
CA GLU A 219 16.35 -2.54 0.91
C GLU A 219 16.86 -1.11 1.09
N ASP A 220 16.05 -0.11 0.73
CA ASP A 220 16.40 1.31 0.89
C ASP A 220 16.53 1.69 2.37
N LEU A 221 15.68 1.13 3.24
CA LEU A 221 15.83 1.30 4.68
C LEU A 221 17.13 0.65 5.19
N ALA A 222 17.48 -0.54 4.71
CA ALA A 222 18.74 -1.19 5.06
C ALA A 222 19.96 -0.35 4.63
N LYS A 223 19.93 0.22 3.42
CA LYS A 223 20.95 1.16 2.94
C LYS A 223 21.03 2.42 3.81
N ALA A 224 19.87 2.98 4.18
CA ALA A 224 19.79 4.15 5.05
C ALA A 224 20.39 3.90 6.44
N ILE A 225 20.08 2.73 7.05
CA ILE A 225 20.65 2.33 8.35
C ILE A 225 22.16 2.21 8.27
N LYS A 226 22.70 1.54 7.23
CA LYS A 226 24.15 1.43 7.02
C LYS A 226 24.81 2.80 6.85
N ALA A 227 24.20 3.68 6.06
CA ALA A 227 24.73 5.03 5.83
C ALA A 227 24.81 5.83 7.14
N MET A 228 23.72 5.84 7.93
CA MET A 228 23.67 6.52 9.21
C MET A 228 24.63 5.91 10.24
N HIS A 229 24.79 4.58 10.26
CA HIS A 229 25.73 3.91 11.14
C HIS A 229 27.20 4.28 10.83
N ASN A 230 27.54 4.37 9.55
CA ASN A 230 28.85 4.82 9.09
C ASN A 230 29.11 6.31 9.43
N GLU A 231 28.10 7.16 9.25
CA GLU A 231 28.16 8.59 9.62
C GLU A 231 28.36 8.74 11.14
N ASN A 232 27.62 7.97 11.94
CA ASN A 232 27.71 8.00 13.42
C ASN A 232 29.04 7.43 13.96
N LYS A 233 29.76 6.67 13.15
CA LYS A 233 31.02 6.00 13.53
C LYS A 233 30.89 5.06 14.73
N GLY A 234 29.75 4.42 14.89
CA GLY A 234 29.51 3.46 15.95
C GLY A 234 28.04 3.22 16.25
N PRO A 235 27.72 2.49 17.34
CA PRO A 235 26.37 2.09 17.70
C PRO A 235 25.42 3.29 17.89
N PHE A 236 24.15 3.11 17.51
CA PHE A 236 23.13 4.10 17.79
C PHE A 236 22.76 4.10 19.30
N LYS A 237 22.42 5.27 19.84
CA LYS A 237 21.82 5.43 21.17
C LYS A 237 20.30 5.35 21.13
N GLY A 238 19.72 5.67 19.96
CA GLY A 238 18.28 5.61 19.73
C GLY A 238 17.95 5.69 18.23
N PHE A 239 16.81 5.10 17.87
CA PHE A 239 16.30 5.07 16.52
C PHE A 239 14.83 5.51 16.49
N VAL A 240 14.47 6.45 15.61
CA VAL A 240 13.10 6.86 15.35
C VAL A 240 12.71 6.39 13.94
N LEU A 241 11.67 5.53 13.85
CA LEU A 241 11.02 5.16 12.60
C LEU A 241 9.72 5.96 12.47
N ASP A 242 9.63 6.83 11.48
CA ASP A 242 8.45 7.64 11.23
C ASP A 242 7.59 7.04 10.12
N LEU A 243 6.39 6.59 10.49
CA LEU A 243 5.36 6.04 9.61
C LEU A 243 4.15 6.98 9.47
N ARG A 244 4.24 8.21 9.93
CA ARG A 244 3.15 9.18 9.84
C ARG A 244 2.85 9.55 8.39
N ASN A 245 1.56 9.64 8.07
CA ASN A 245 1.05 9.93 6.72
C ASN A 245 1.57 8.94 5.65
N ASP A 246 1.84 7.71 6.05
CA ASP A 246 2.21 6.61 5.16
C ASP A 246 0.98 5.71 4.90
N PRO A 247 0.37 5.76 3.71
CA PRO A 247 -0.85 5.02 3.41
C PRO A 247 -0.63 3.50 3.29
N GLY A 248 0.61 3.04 3.45
CA GLY A 248 1.00 1.64 3.28
C GLY A 248 1.56 1.33 1.91
N GLY A 249 1.23 0.15 1.39
CA GLY A 249 1.72 -0.36 0.12
C GLY A 249 1.90 -1.87 0.13
N LEU A 250 3.04 -2.35 -0.36
CA LEU A 250 3.32 -3.77 -0.52
C LEU A 250 3.56 -4.50 0.81
N LEU A 251 2.97 -5.67 0.91
CA LEU A 251 3.07 -6.54 2.09
C LEU A 251 4.50 -7.02 2.34
N ASN A 252 5.22 -7.44 1.28
CA ASN A 252 6.64 -7.81 1.38
C ASN A 252 7.53 -6.63 1.83
N GLY A 253 7.21 -5.40 1.43
CA GLY A 253 7.87 -4.19 1.92
C GLY A 253 7.71 -4.03 3.43
N ALA A 254 6.49 -4.26 3.97
CA ALA A 254 6.25 -4.23 5.42
C ALA A 254 7.06 -5.32 6.16
N VAL A 255 7.15 -6.54 5.59
CA VAL A 255 7.97 -7.60 6.16
C VAL A 255 9.45 -7.21 6.16
N GLY A 256 9.97 -6.64 5.05
CA GLY A 256 11.35 -6.19 4.95
C GLY A 256 11.72 -5.08 5.93
N VAL A 257 10.85 -4.07 6.09
CA VAL A 257 11.03 -3.02 7.10
C VAL A 257 11.02 -3.61 8.51
N SER A 258 10.09 -4.52 8.82
CA SER A 258 10.03 -5.21 10.12
C SER A 258 11.26 -6.08 10.35
N ALA A 259 11.75 -6.75 9.31
CA ALA A 259 12.92 -7.62 9.33
C ALA A 259 14.21 -6.87 9.72
N ALA A 260 14.31 -5.57 9.41
CA ALA A 260 15.44 -4.77 9.88
C ALA A 260 15.57 -4.75 11.41
N PHE A 261 14.46 -4.84 12.14
CA PHE A 261 14.40 -4.64 13.59
C PHE A 261 14.07 -5.89 14.40
N LEU A 262 13.43 -6.90 13.81
CA LEU A 262 13.01 -8.12 14.48
C LEU A 262 14.03 -9.27 14.28
N PRO A 263 14.15 -10.19 15.24
CA PRO A 263 14.92 -11.41 15.04
C PRO A 263 14.42 -12.25 13.87
N LYS A 264 15.31 -13.07 13.29
CA LYS A 264 14.95 -14.06 12.26
C LYS A 264 13.78 -14.94 12.75
N ASP A 265 12.94 -15.35 11.82
CA ASP A 265 11.76 -16.20 12.00
C ASP A 265 10.65 -15.62 12.88
N SER A 266 10.79 -14.37 13.37
CA SER A 266 9.70 -13.67 14.08
C SER A 266 8.50 -13.50 13.17
N LEU A 267 7.29 -13.82 13.67
CA LEU A 267 6.04 -13.56 12.94
C LEU A 267 5.83 -12.04 12.79
N VAL A 268 5.62 -11.56 11.58
CA VAL A 268 5.33 -10.15 11.30
C VAL A 268 3.82 -9.94 11.18
N VAL A 269 3.16 -10.78 10.40
CA VAL A 269 1.73 -10.67 10.10
C VAL A 269 1.21 -12.03 9.64
N TYR A 270 -0.07 -12.32 9.92
CA TYR A 270 -0.75 -13.44 9.26
C TYR A 270 -2.07 -12.97 8.65
N THR A 271 -2.52 -13.70 7.63
CA THR A 271 -3.74 -13.38 6.90
C THR A 271 -4.76 -14.50 7.01
N GLU A 272 -6.04 -14.14 7.00
CA GLU A 272 -7.16 -15.06 6.96
C GLU A 272 -8.14 -14.62 5.87
N GLY A 273 -8.48 -15.55 4.99
CA GLY A 273 -9.45 -15.35 3.95
C GLY A 273 -10.20 -16.62 3.58
N ARG A 274 -11.11 -16.53 2.61
CA ARG A 274 -12.01 -17.63 2.25
C ARG A 274 -11.31 -18.75 1.50
N VAL A 275 -10.36 -18.40 0.62
CA VAL A 275 -9.60 -19.38 -0.18
C VAL A 275 -8.29 -19.76 0.51
N ALA A 276 -7.75 -20.95 0.19
CA ALA A 276 -6.53 -21.45 0.82
C ALA A 276 -5.35 -20.51 0.68
N ASP A 277 -5.12 -20.00 -0.52
CA ASP A 277 -3.98 -19.12 -0.87
C ASP A 277 -4.04 -17.73 -0.18
N SER A 278 -5.19 -17.40 0.42
CA SER A 278 -5.34 -16.18 1.21
C SER A 278 -4.96 -16.33 2.69
N LYS A 279 -4.54 -17.54 3.10
CA LYS A 279 -4.10 -17.85 4.47
C LYS A 279 -2.58 -17.95 4.51
N MET A 280 -1.93 -16.88 4.89
CA MET A 280 -0.47 -16.80 4.93
C MET A 280 0.02 -16.47 6.33
N LYS A 281 1.24 -16.90 6.66
CA LYS A 281 2.02 -16.46 7.81
C LYS A 281 3.34 -15.92 7.31
N LEU A 282 3.56 -14.62 7.46
CA LEU A 282 4.77 -13.97 7.00
C LEU A 282 5.68 -13.70 8.19
N THR A 283 6.85 -14.28 8.15
CA THR A 283 7.89 -14.19 9.17
C THR A 283 9.10 -13.42 8.62
N VAL A 284 10.01 -13.07 9.49
CA VAL A 284 11.32 -12.51 9.14
C VAL A 284 12.17 -13.59 8.44
N SER A 285 11.89 -13.82 7.17
CA SER A 285 12.60 -14.73 6.28
C SER A 285 12.80 -14.04 4.93
N ALA A 286 13.98 -14.17 4.33
CA ALA A 286 14.32 -13.52 3.06
C ALA A 286 13.31 -13.82 1.95
N GLU A 287 12.71 -15.00 1.95
CA GLU A 287 11.66 -15.41 1.01
C GLU A 287 10.42 -14.52 1.09
N ASN A 288 10.15 -13.87 2.23
CA ASN A 288 8.97 -13.05 2.46
C ASN A 288 9.20 -11.56 2.12
N TYR A 289 10.44 -11.11 1.93
CA TYR A 289 10.74 -9.71 1.69
C TYR A 289 11.70 -9.41 0.53
N VAL A 290 12.54 -10.37 0.09
CA VAL A 290 13.32 -10.17 -1.13
C VAL A 290 12.39 -10.25 -2.33
N SER A 291 12.43 -9.24 -3.20
CA SER A 291 11.47 -9.16 -4.28
C SER A 291 11.73 -10.17 -5.39
N ASN A 292 10.65 -10.60 -6.06
CA ASN A 292 10.77 -11.48 -7.22
C ASN A 292 11.51 -10.83 -8.38
N SER A 293 11.44 -9.51 -8.53
CA SER A 293 12.18 -8.78 -9.57
C SER A 293 13.68 -8.80 -9.29
N THR A 294 14.09 -8.57 -8.06
CA THR A 294 15.50 -8.69 -7.61
C THR A 294 16.02 -10.10 -7.86
N THR A 295 15.28 -11.11 -7.42
CA THR A 295 15.62 -12.52 -7.60
C THR A 295 15.77 -12.89 -9.09
N SER A 296 14.79 -12.48 -9.91
CA SER A 296 14.80 -12.76 -11.37
C SER A 296 15.97 -12.05 -12.08
N THR A 297 16.27 -10.81 -11.69
CA THR A 297 17.39 -10.05 -12.23
C THR A 297 18.73 -10.72 -11.86
N TYR A 298 18.91 -11.08 -10.59
CA TYR A 298 20.10 -11.81 -10.14
C TYR A 298 20.30 -13.13 -10.90
N MET A 299 19.24 -13.90 -11.11
CA MET A 299 19.30 -15.18 -11.82
C MET A 299 19.70 -14.98 -13.27
N ARG A 300 19.12 -13.98 -13.95
CA ARG A 300 19.49 -13.62 -15.33
C ARG A 300 20.95 -13.20 -15.44
N ASP A 301 21.39 -12.30 -14.57
CA ASP A 301 22.74 -11.71 -14.63
C ASP A 301 23.83 -12.73 -14.28
N ASN A 302 23.51 -13.76 -13.48
CA ASN A 302 24.39 -14.88 -13.16
C ASN A 302 24.13 -16.13 -14.01
N ASN A 303 23.31 -16.03 -15.04
CA ASN A 303 23.00 -17.12 -15.97
C ASN A 303 22.47 -18.40 -15.27
N LEU A 304 21.67 -18.24 -14.22
CA LEU A 304 21.10 -19.31 -13.43
C LEU A 304 19.77 -19.79 -14.01
N ASN A 305 19.51 -21.10 -13.86
CA ASN A 305 18.24 -21.69 -14.33
C ASN A 305 17.09 -21.31 -13.38
N PRO A 306 16.07 -20.55 -13.85
CA PRO A 306 14.95 -20.10 -13.01
C PRO A 306 14.04 -21.25 -12.53
N ASN A 307 14.06 -22.40 -13.20
CA ASN A 307 13.29 -23.58 -12.81
C ASN A 307 14.01 -24.48 -11.81
N ASN A 308 15.26 -24.13 -11.42
CA ASN A 308 16.00 -24.88 -10.42
C ASN A 308 15.77 -24.27 -9.02
N PRO A 309 15.14 -25.00 -8.07
CA PRO A 309 14.88 -24.50 -6.72
C PRO A 309 16.14 -24.05 -5.97
N LEU A 310 17.27 -24.69 -6.20
CA LEU A 310 18.56 -24.33 -5.57
C LEU A 310 19.07 -22.98 -6.09
N SER A 311 18.91 -22.71 -7.40
CA SER A 311 19.26 -21.42 -7.99
C SER A 311 18.38 -20.29 -7.43
N TYR A 312 17.10 -20.56 -7.27
CA TYR A 312 16.13 -19.60 -6.69
C TYR A 312 16.48 -19.31 -5.21
N SER A 313 16.68 -20.35 -4.41
CA SER A 313 17.07 -20.20 -3.00
C SER A 313 18.39 -19.43 -2.84
N ARG A 314 19.38 -19.71 -3.71
CA ARG A 314 20.64 -18.97 -3.73
C ARG A 314 20.42 -17.50 -4.08
N ALA A 315 19.62 -17.20 -5.10
CA ALA A 315 19.32 -15.82 -5.48
C ALA A 315 18.68 -15.03 -4.34
N ILE A 316 17.77 -15.64 -3.56
CA ILE A 316 17.17 -15.02 -2.38
C ILE A 316 18.23 -14.77 -1.31
N THR A 317 19.07 -15.77 -1.01
CA THR A 317 20.08 -15.67 0.06
C THR A 317 21.13 -14.62 -0.25
N ASP A 318 21.62 -14.57 -1.50
CA ASP A 318 22.66 -13.64 -1.93
C ASP A 318 22.12 -12.18 -2.01
N ASN A 319 20.81 -11.99 -2.08
CA ASN A 319 20.16 -10.66 -2.08
C ASN A 319 19.49 -10.32 -0.73
N ASP A 320 19.77 -11.06 0.33
CA ASP A 320 19.25 -10.75 1.66
C ASP A 320 19.97 -9.55 2.28
N TYR A 321 19.42 -8.38 2.05
CA TYR A 321 19.94 -7.08 2.50
C TYR A 321 19.92 -6.90 4.03
N ILE A 322 19.26 -7.78 4.78
CA ILE A 322 19.20 -7.73 6.25
C ILE A 322 20.49 -8.30 6.87
N ASN A 323 21.14 -9.24 6.21
CA ASN A 323 22.33 -9.90 6.74
C ASN A 323 23.50 -8.93 6.98
N ASP A 324 23.57 -7.84 6.23
CA ASP A 324 24.63 -6.84 6.32
C ASP A 324 24.31 -5.68 7.27
N LEU A 325 23.21 -5.72 8.00
CA LEU A 325 22.87 -4.67 8.94
C LEU A 325 23.75 -4.72 10.20
N PRO A 326 24.05 -3.55 10.79
CA PRO A 326 24.73 -3.51 12.09
C PRO A 326 23.97 -4.32 13.13
N ALA A 327 24.67 -5.15 13.91
CA ALA A 327 24.05 -6.07 14.86
C ALA A 327 23.22 -5.34 15.95
N ASP A 328 23.64 -4.14 16.33
CA ASP A 328 22.98 -3.30 17.32
C ASP A 328 21.59 -2.79 16.88
N ILE A 329 21.30 -2.76 15.57
CA ILE A 329 19.97 -2.31 15.08
C ILE A 329 18.82 -3.14 15.64
N LYS A 330 19.05 -4.41 15.97
CA LYS A 330 18.04 -5.30 16.56
C LYS A 330 17.72 -4.97 18.03
N THR A 331 18.60 -4.23 18.72
CA THR A 331 18.50 -4.00 20.17
C THR A 331 18.48 -2.54 20.58
N VAL A 332 18.85 -1.62 19.69
CA VAL A 332 18.85 -0.17 19.96
C VAL A 332 17.47 0.29 20.47
N PRO A 333 17.40 1.17 21.50
CA PRO A 333 16.14 1.79 21.90
C PRO A 333 15.44 2.43 20.70
N MET A 334 14.13 2.12 20.51
CA MET A 334 13.43 2.47 19.31
C MET A 334 12.04 3.04 19.58
N VAL A 335 11.71 4.11 18.86
CA VAL A 335 10.35 4.68 18.81
C VAL A 335 9.82 4.58 17.39
N VAL A 336 8.54 4.26 17.26
CA VAL A 336 7.79 4.36 16.01
C VAL A 336 6.76 5.48 16.14
N LEU A 337 6.76 6.42 15.19
CA LEU A 337 5.77 7.49 15.10
C LEU A 337 4.63 7.06 14.18
N ILE A 338 3.39 7.20 14.66
CA ILE A 338 2.18 6.90 13.89
C ILE A 338 1.15 8.03 14.03
N ASN A 339 0.28 8.16 13.02
CA ASN A 339 -0.89 9.05 13.07
C ASN A 339 -2.06 8.47 12.25
N ALA A 340 -3.16 9.21 12.15
CA ALA A 340 -4.35 8.79 11.39
C ALA A 340 -4.06 8.49 9.90
N GLY A 341 -2.99 9.03 9.33
CA GLY A 341 -2.53 8.73 7.98
C GLY A 341 -1.67 7.47 7.86
N SER A 342 -1.30 6.84 8.98
CA SER A 342 -0.59 5.55 8.99
C SER A 342 -1.57 4.41 8.73
N ALA A 343 -1.48 3.75 7.57
CA ALA A 343 -2.46 2.75 7.16
C ALA A 343 -1.81 1.47 6.62
N SER A 344 -2.54 0.34 6.68
CA SER A 344 -2.19 -0.92 5.98
C SER A 344 -0.78 -1.44 6.34
N ALA A 345 0.18 -1.42 5.41
CA ALA A 345 1.56 -1.88 5.63
C ALA A 345 2.24 -1.16 6.80
N SER A 346 1.99 0.15 6.99
CA SER A 346 2.47 0.91 8.16
C SER A 346 1.94 0.34 9.46
N GLU A 347 0.67 -0.06 9.49
CA GLU A 347 0.02 -0.67 10.65
C GLU A 347 0.53 -2.09 10.92
N ILE A 348 0.92 -2.81 9.86
CA ILE A 348 1.59 -4.12 10.00
C ILE A 348 2.93 -3.94 10.70
N VAL A 349 3.77 -3.00 10.26
CA VAL A 349 5.06 -2.71 10.89
C VAL A 349 4.89 -2.24 12.33
N ALA A 350 4.04 -1.24 12.56
CA ALA A 350 3.78 -0.70 13.89
C ALA A 350 3.25 -1.79 14.84
N GLY A 351 2.26 -2.56 14.38
CA GLY A 351 1.65 -3.64 15.17
C GLY A 351 2.63 -4.78 15.48
N ALA A 352 3.47 -5.15 14.52
CA ALA A 352 4.49 -6.19 14.72
C ALA A 352 5.54 -5.75 15.74
N LEU A 353 6.10 -4.55 15.59
CA LEU A 353 7.10 -4.02 16.49
C LEU A 353 6.56 -3.82 17.92
N GLN A 354 5.31 -3.37 18.05
CA GLN A 354 4.63 -3.25 19.33
C GLN A 354 4.36 -4.61 19.98
N ASP A 355 3.83 -5.58 19.22
CA ASP A 355 3.51 -6.91 19.74
C ASP A 355 4.75 -7.67 20.22
N HIS A 356 5.88 -7.51 19.53
CA HIS A 356 7.18 -8.06 19.93
C HIS A 356 7.87 -7.23 21.01
N LYS A 357 7.29 -6.11 21.46
CA LYS A 357 7.91 -5.16 22.42
C LYS A 357 9.28 -4.66 21.93
N ARG A 358 9.44 -4.56 20.60
CA ARG A 358 10.68 -4.09 19.99
C ARG A 358 10.78 -2.58 19.97
N ALA A 359 9.66 -1.90 19.86
CA ALA A 359 9.59 -0.44 19.83
C ALA A 359 8.43 0.07 20.68
N THR A 360 8.56 1.30 21.13
CA THR A 360 7.47 2.07 21.72
C THR A 360 6.81 2.93 20.66
N LEU A 361 5.48 2.89 20.58
CA LEU A 361 4.71 3.69 19.64
C LEU A 361 4.31 5.01 20.25
N ILE A 362 4.57 6.12 19.56
CA ILE A 362 4.20 7.47 19.97
C ILE A 362 3.42 8.16 18.86
N GLY A 363 2.36 8.88 19.21
CA GLY A 363 1.54 9.63 18.29
C GLY A 363 0.05 9.52 18.57
N ILE A 364 -0.76 9.41 17.54
CA ILE A 364 -2.20 9.18 17.64
C ILE A 364 -2.58 7.88 16.92
N ARG A 365 -3.78 7.36 17.20
CA ARG A 365 -4.29 6.12 16.63
C ARG A 365 -4.20 6.12 15.10
N SER A 366 -3.78 5.00 14.51
CA SER A 366 -3.65 4.81 13.08
C SER A 366 -5.00 4.66 12.37
N PHE A 367 -5.00 4.55 11.05
CA PHE A 367 -6.18 4.58 10.19
C PHE A 367 -7.15 3.41 10.44
N GLY A 368 -6.65 2.17 10.52
CA GLY A 368 -7.47 0.98 10.76
C GLY A 368 -7.78 0.13 9.54
N LYS A 369 -6.93 0.15 8.49
CA LYS A 369 -7.11 -0.71 7.33
C LYS A 369 -6.49 -2.07 7.55
N GLY A 370 -7.31 -3.08 7.86
CA GLY A 370 -6.92 -4.46 8.12
C GLY A 370 -7.26 -5.45 7.00
N SER A 371 -7.50 -4.97 5.78
CA SER A 371 -7.87 -5.78 4.62
C SER A 371 -6.72 -5.91 3.61
N VAL A 372 -6.61 -7.09 2.99
CA VAL A 372 -5.63 -7.40 1.94
C VAL A 372 -6.33 -7.42 0.59
N GLN A 373 -5.82 -6.65 -0.36
CA GLN A 373 -6.27 -6.68 -1.73
C GLN A 373 -5.35 -7.51 -2.60
N THR A 374 -5.93 -8.42 -3.37
CA THR A 374 -5.24 -9.17 -4.43
C THR A 374 -5.51 -8.50 -5.77
N ILE A 375 -4.45 -8.31 -6.55
CA ILE A 375 -4.54 -7.80 -7.91
C ILE A 375 -4.68 -8.99 -8.86
N MET A 376 -5.75 -9.00 -9.64
CA MET A 376 -6.08 -10.05 -10.60
C MET A 376 -6.07 -9.46 -12.02
N PRO A 377 -4.97 -9.63 -12.79
CA PRO A 377 -4.93 -9.18 -14.18
C PRO A 377 -5.97 -9.89 -15.03
N MET A 378 -6.54 -9.18 -15.98
CA MET A 378 -7.52 -9.67 -16.96
C MET A 378 -6.94 -9.70 -18.36
N ASN A 379 -7.52 -10.54 -19.24
CA ASN A 379 -7.03 -10.74 -20.62
C ASN A 379 -7.11 -9.46 -21.49
N ASN A 380 -7.91 -8.48 -21.11
CA ASN A 380 -8.07 -7.22 -21.82
C ASN A 380 -7.08 -6.13 -21.38
N GLY A 381 -6.08 -6.48 -20.56
CA GLY A 381 -5.10 -5.55 -20.01
C GLY A 381 -5.57 -4.77 -18.78
N ALA A 382 -6.84 -4.90 -18.39
CA ALA A 382 -7.36 -4.37 -17.12
C ALA A 382 -7.00 -5.28 -15.94
N ALA A 383 -7.35 -4.86 -14.72
CA ALA A 383 -7.22 -5.71 -13.54
C ALA A 383 -8.34 -5.45 -12.53
N ILE A 384 -8.61 -6.46 -11.71
CA ILE A 384 -9.47 -6.33 -10.54
C ILE A 384 -8.58 -6.25 -9.30
N LYS A 385 -8.76 -5.23 -8.50
CA LYS A 385 -8.23 -5.14 -7.13
C LYS A 385 -9.35 -5.56 -6.20
N LEU A 386 -9.22 -6.73 -5.58
CA LEU A 386 -10.29 -7.36 -4.80
C LEU A 386 -9.81 -7.66 -3.38
N THR A 387 -10.60 -7.34 -2.39
CA THR A 387 -10.36 -7.74 -1.00
C THR A 387 -10.56 -9.24 -0.83
N THR A 388 -9.48 -9.98 -0.55
CA THR A 388 -9.46 -11.44 -0.47
C THR A 388 -9.17 -11.97 0.93
N ALA A 389 -8.59 -11.16 1.81
CA ALA A 389 -8.25 -11.55 3.18
C ALA A 389 -8.30 -10.36 4.14
N ARG A 390 -8.26 -10.68 5.43
CA ARG A 390 -7.91 -9.75 6.52
C ARG A 390 -6.57 -10.13 7.10
N TYR A 391 -5.83 -9.16 7.62
CA TYR A 391 -4.59 -9.45 8.31
C TYR A 391 -4.67 -9.14 9.80
N PHE A 392 -3.79 -9.79 10.54
CA PHE A 392 -3.72 -9.76 11.99
C PHE A 392 -2.28 -9.58 12.43
N THR A 393 -2.09 -8.87 13.54
CA THR A 393 -0.77 -8.71 14.15
C THR A 393 -0.28 -10.04 14.74
N PRO A 394 1.01 -10.18 15.11
CA PRO A 394 1.54 -11.41 15.71
C PRO A 394 0.75 -11.94 16.91
N LYS A 395 0.20 -11.05 17.74
CA LYS A 395 -0.67 -11.43 18.86
C LYS A 395 -2.13 -11.63 18.50
N GLY A 396 -2.46 -11.62 17.22
CA GLY A 396 -3.80 -11.91 16.75
C GLY A 396 -4.79 -10.75 16.86
N ARG A 397 -4.34 -9.52 17.02
CA ARG A 397 -5.21 -8.34 16.97
C ARG A 397 -5.67 -8.11 15.52
N SER A 398 -6.97 -7.87 15.32
CA SER A 398 -7.49 -7.38 14.06
C SER A 398 -7.38 -5.86 14.02
N ILE A 399 -6.77 -5.34 12.98
CA ILE A 399 -6.58 -3.90 12.77
C ILE A 399 -7.84 -3.27 12.12
N GLN A 400 -8.64 -4.08 11.41
CA GLN A 400 -9.79 -3.60 10.63
C GLN A 400 -10.74 -2.73 11.45
N ALA A 401 -11.00 -1.52 10.98
CA ALA A 401 -11.87 -0.49 11.59
C ALA A 401 -11.48 -0.07 13.01
N LYS A 402 -10.29 -0.48 13.49
CA LYS A 402 -9.79 -0.20 14.85
C LYS A 402 -8.46 0.53 14.87
N GLY A 403 -7.56 0.20 13.96
CA GLY A 403 -6.20 0.73 13.92
C GLY A 403 -5.29 0.17 15.01
N ILE A 404 -4.12 0.79 15.12
CA ILE A 404 -3.12 0.56 16.16
C ILE A 404 -3.13 1.76 17.09
N ASP A 405 -3.35 1.54 18.39
CA ASP A 405 -3.23 2.56 19.41
C ASP A 405 -1.76 2.72 19.79
N PRO A 406 -1.23 3.95 19.88
CA PRO A 406 0.13 4.18 20.37
C PRO A 406 0.24 3.89 21.87
N ASP A 407 1.47 3.60 22.33
CA ASP A 407 1.76 3.42 23.77
C ASP A 407 1.72 4.76 24.52
N TYR A 408 2.09 5.85 23.82
CA TYR A 408 1.97 7.22 24.32
C TYR A 408 1.18 8.05 23.32
N ILE A 409 0.02 8.54 23.75
CA ILE A 409 -0.81 9.44 22.93
C ILE A 409 -0.20 10.84 22.99
N VAL A 410 0.32 11.29 21.85
CA VAL A 410 0.85 12.64 21.68
C VAL A 410 0.17 13.26 20.48
N ASP A 411 -0.60 14.32 20.72
CA ASP A 411 -1.25 15.10 19.66
C ASP A 411 -0.17 15.80 18.82
N ASP A 412 -0.38 15.88 17.53
CA ASP A 412 0.49 16.59 16.59
C ASP A 412 0.15 18.08 16.47
N GLY A 413 -0.87 18.53 17.20
CA GLY A 413 -1.37 19.90 17.16
C GLY A 413 -2.24 20.22 15.94
N THR A 414 -2.52 19.24 15.09
CA THR A 414 -3.45 19.41 13.96
C THR A 414 -4.91 19.27 14.43
N ASP A 415 -5.84 19.90 13.71
CA ASP A 415 -7.27 19.76 14.02
C ASP A 415 -7.73 18.32 13.73
N GLN A 416 -7.91 17.51 14.78
CA GLN A 416 -8.34 16.12 14.69
C GLN A 416 -9.74 15.93 14.06
N THR A 417 -10.49 17.00 13.84
CA THR A 417 -11.80 16.95 13.20
C THR A 417 -11.75 16.42 11.77
N TYR A 418 -10.57 16.47 11.14
CA TYR A 418 -10.32 16.00 9.77
C TYR A 418 -9.66 14.63 9.69
N ASN A 419 -9.38 13.98 10.82
CA ASN A 419 -8.82 12.64 10.83
C ASN A 419 -9.88 11.62 10.44
N ILE A 420 -9.80 11.13 9.20
CA ILE A 420 -10.65 10.07 8.68
C ILE A 420 -10.01 8.73 9.02
N HIS A 421 -10.81 7.79 9.54
CA HIS A 421 -10.42 6.42 9.81
C HIS A 421 -11.19 5.45 8.91
N GLU A 422 -10.74 4.22 8.80
CA GLU A 422 -11.43 3.15 8.06
C GLU A 422 -12.88 2.99 8.50
N ALA A 423 -13.15 3.13 9.80
CA ALA A 423 -14.49 3.06 10.38
C ALA A 423 -15.45 4.14 9.88
N ASP A 424 -14.93 5.23 9.34
CA ASP A 424 -15.72 6.36 8.82
C ASP A 424 -16.10 6.18 7.34
N LEU A 425 -15.46 5.22 6.65
CA LEU A 425 -15.73 4.94 5.25
C LEU A 425 -17.04 4.20 5.07
N MET A 426 -17.85 4.65 4.12
CA MET A 426 -19.09 3.95 3.76
C MET A 426 -18.76 2.55 3.19
N GLY A 427 -19.43 1.52 3.69
CA GLY A 427 -19.21 0.14 3.22
C GLY A 427 -17.94 -0.53 3.74
N HIS A 428 -17.26 0.04 4.74
CA HIS A 428 -16.09 -0.59 5.34
C HIS A 428 -16.41 -1.98 5.91
N LEU A 429 -15.43 -2.87 5.90
CA LEU A 429 -15.59 -4.21 6.47
C LEU A 429 -15.59 -4.13 8.00
N SER A 430 -16.49 -4.90 8.63
CA SER A 430 -16.52 -5.04 10.09
C SER A 430 -15.25 -5.71 10.63
N ASN A 431 -14.89 -5.40 11.87
CA ASN A 431 -13.82 -6.10 12.57
C ASN A 431 -14.30 -7.51 12.97
N PRO A 432 -13.62 -8.60 12.57
CA PRO A 432 -14.09 -9.96 12.85
C PRO A 432 -13.97 -10.35 14.33
N LYS A 433 -13.10 -9.66 15.10
CA LYS A 433 -12.88 -9.93 16.53
C LYS A 433 -13.58 -8.93 17.46
N ASP A 434 -14.08 -7.86 16.89
CA ASP A 434 -14.86 -6.83 17.59
C ASP A 434 -15.89 -6.25 16.61
N PRO A 435 -17.02 -6.96 16.38
CA PRO A 435 -18.05 -6.51 15.44
C PRO A 435 -18.67 -5.15 15.79
N GLN A 436 -18.47 -4.68 17.02
CA GLN A 436 -18.91 -3.35 17.49
C GLN A 436 -17.88 -2.26 17.13
N ALA A 437 -16.63 -2.63 16.82
CA ALA A 437 -15.63 -1.69 16.37
C ALA A 437 -16.06 -1.10 15.02
N GLY A 438 -16.17 0.22 14.96
CA GLY A 438 -16.65 0.92 13.77
C GLY A 438 -18.17 1.10 13.70
N ILE A 439 -18.97 0.46 14.58
CA ILE A 439 -20.32 0.91 14.84
C ILE A 439 -20.19 2.13 15.78
N ALA A 440 -19.57 3.18 15.28
CA ALA A 440 -19.70 4.46 15.94
C ALA A 440 -21.20 4.70 16.11
N LYS A 441 -21.66 4.99 17.34
CA LYS A 441 -22.94 5.65 17.55
C LYS A 441 -23.09 6.61 16.39
N LYS A 442 -24.15 6.49 15.59
CA LYS A 442 -24.54 7.49 14.61
C LYS A 442 -24.68 8.82 15.38
N SER A 443 -23.55 9.39 15.70
CA SER A 443 -23.43 10.78 16.07
C SER A 443 -23.77 11.51 14.79
N ASN A 444 -24.70 12.42 14.87
CA ASN A 444 -25.21 13.26 13.80
C ASN A 444 -24.09 14.13 13.16
N THR A 445 -23.03 13.50 12.72
CA THR A 445 -21.82 14.14 12.15
C THR A 445 -22.15 14.87 10.86
N THR A 446 -23.17 14.42 10.12
CA THR A 446 -23.61 15.10 8.89
C THR A 446 -24.25 16.47 9.18
N THR A 447 -24.83 16.66 10.36
CA THR A 447 -25.39 17.96 10.79
C THR A 447 -24.30 18.85 11.39
N LEU A 448 -23.34 18.26 12.13
CA LEU A 448 -22.25 19.02 12.77
C LEU A 448 -21.22 19.59 11.78
N VAL A 449 -21.01 18.92 10.62
CA VAL A 449 -20.12 19.43 9.57
C VAL A 449 -20.74 20.63 8.85
N LYS A 450 -22.06 20.66 8.67
CA LYS A 450 -22.75 21.82 8.05
C LYS A 450 -22.81 23.03 8.96
N ASP A 451 -22.99 22.85 10.26
CA ASP A 451 -23.13 23.96 11.21
C ASP A 451 -21.78 24.58 11.63
N LYS A 452 -20.70 23.79 11.65
CA LYS A 452 -19.35 24.31 11.96
C LYS A 452 -18.64 24.99 10.79
N LEU A 453 -19.06 24.73 9.55
CA LEU A 453 -18.51 25.39 8.36
C LEU A 453 -18.93 26.88 8.25
N ASN A 454 -19.95 27.28 8.99
CA ASN A 454 -20.47 28.66 8.91
C ASN A 454 -19.95 29.62 10.00
N GLU A 455 -19.18 29.19 11.00
CA GLU A 455 -18.81 30.05 12.13
C GLU A 455 -17.30 30.26 12.40
N LYS A 456 -16.39 29.65 11.66
CA LYS A 456 -14.97 30.01 11.81
C LYS A 456 -14.43 30.73 10.57
N LYS A 457 -14.09 32.02 10.74
CA LYS A 457 -13.14 32.70 9.87
C LYS A 457 -11.96 31.77 9.62
N TYR A 458 -11.69 31.44 8.35
CA TYR A 458 -10.54 30.68 7.93
C TYR A 458 -9.26 31.34 8.46
N ALA A 459 -8.71 30.81 9.54
CA ALA A 459 -7.29 30.95 9.77
C ALA A 459 -6.62 30.16 8.64
N GLU A 460 -5.71 30.76 7.90
CA GLU A 460 -4.89 30.03 6.92
C GLU A 460 -4.34 28.80 7.63
N PRO A 461 -4.46 27.58 7.05
CA PRO A 461 -3.91 26.39 7.67
C PRO A 461 -2.43 26.63 7.87
N ALA A 462 -1.95 26.51 9.10
CA ALA A 462 -0.53 26.48 9.38
C ALA A 462 0.11 25.48 8.41
N GLY A 463 1.13 25.89 7.69
CA GLY A 463 1.79 25.03 6.71
C GLY A 463 2.21 23.69 7.35
N PRO A 464 2.47 22.65 6.53
CA PRO A 464 2.81 21.34 7.06
C PRO A 464 4.04 21.42 7.97
N ILE A 465 3.91 20.88 9.18
CA ILE A 465 5.01 20.81 10.16
C ILE A 465 6.15 19.99 9.54
N GLU A 466 7.34 20.60 9.46
CA GLU A 466 8.52 19.90 8.95
C GLU A 466 8.91 18.77 9.93
N PRO A 467 9.03 17.52 9.46
CA PRO A 467 9.44 16.40 10.30
C PRO A 467 10.79 16.67 10.98
N THR A 468 10.88 16.36 12.28
CA THR A 468 12.06 16.57 13.13
C THR A 468 12.39 18.03 13.48
N SER A 469 11.51 18.96 13.13
CA SER A 469 11.64 20.35 13.61
C SER A 469 11.30 20.44 15.10
N LYS A 470 11.53 21.60 15.71
CA LYS A 470 11.18 21.84 17.12
C LYS A 470 9.68 21.93 17.34
N GLU A 471 8.95 22.22 16.29
CA GLU A 471 7.50 22.30 16.22
C GLU A 471 6.86 20.90 16.08
N ASP A 472 7.63 19.89 15.67
CA ASP A 472 7.18 18.49 15.58
C ASP A 472 7.12 17.87 17.00
N LEU A 473 6.01 18.10 17.67
CA LEU A 473 5.80 17.65 19.07
C LEU A 473 5.99 16.15 19.23
N GLN A 474 5.47 15.36 18.30
CA GLN A 474 5.58 13.89 18.38
C GLN A 474 7.04 13.45 18.28
N PHE A 475 7.82 14.06 17.38
CA PHE A 475 9.26 13.78 17.28
C PHE A 475 10.02 14.24 18.54
N VAL A 476 9.70 15.43 19.06
CA VAL A 476 10.31 15.93 20.30
C VAL A 476 10.05 14.96 21.47
N GLN A 477 8.82 14.42 21.58
CA GLN A 477 8.49 13.43 22.61
C GLN A 477 9.18 12.08 22.37
N ALA A 478 9.34 11.66 21.11
CA ALA A 478 10.15 10.48 20.79
C ALA A 478 11.61 10.63 21.24
N MET A 479 12.21 11.78 21.02
CA MET A 479 13.56 12.08 21.50
C MET A 479 13.65 12.17 23.00
N ASN A 480 12.63 12.70 23.69
CA ASN A 480 12.55 12.69 25.14
C ASN A 480 12.54 11.24 25.68
N PHE A 481 11.70 10.39 25.13
CA PHE A 481 11.64 8.97 25.49
C PHE A 481 13.00 8.27 25.32
N LEU A 482 13.63 8.41 24.14
CA LEU A 482 14.92 7.81 23.87
C LEU A 482 16.07 8.30 24.78
N LYS A 483 15.93 9.51 25.31
CA LYS A 483 16.88 10.12 26.26
C LYS A 483 16.53 9.85 27.73
N GLY A 484 15.52 9.01 28.01
CA GLY A 484 15.06 8.71 29.36
C GLY A 484 14.37 9.87 30.06
N LYS A 485 13.88 10.86 29.33
CA LYS A 485 13.10 11.98 29.86
C LYS A 485 11.61 11.64 29.84
N PRO A 486 10.79 12.27 30.72
CA PRO A 486 9.34 12.11 30.68
C PRO A 486 8.74 12.49 29.32
N VAL A 487 7.78 11.67 28.86
CA VAL A 487 6.96 11.98 27.68
C VAL A 487 5.75 12.80 28.12
N VAL A 488 5.56 13.96 27.53
CA VAL A 488 4.40 14.82 27.78
C VAL A 488 3.28 14.40 26.83
N THR A 489 2.17 13.89 27.36
CA THR A 489 1.05 13.31 26.60
C THR A 489 -0.09 14.30 26.33
N GLU A 490 -0.09 15.48 26.94
CA GLU A 490 -1.05 16.55 26.65
C GLU A 490 -0.33 17.83 26.22
N PRO A 491 -0.84 18.57 25.21
CA PRO A 491 -0.39 19.93 24.96
C PRO A 491 -0.70 20.76 26.22
N ALA A 492 0.27 21.50 26.71
CA ALA A 492 0.03 22.45 27.79
C ALA A 492 -1.15 23.34 27.37
N LYS A 493 -2.30 23.23 28.04
CA LYS A 493 -3.40 24.16 27.87
C LYS A 493 -2.83 25.56 28.00
N ALA A 494 -2.85 26.31 26.90
CA ALA A 494 -2.49 27.73 26.95
C ALA A 494 -3.24 28.34 28.14
N ALA A 495 -2.50 28.83 29.11
CA ALA A 495 -3.08 29.46 30.29
C ALA A 495 -4.04 30.55 29.79
N LYS A 496 -5.33 30.37 30.03
CA LYS A 496 -6.31 31.45 29.84
C LYS A 496 -5.86 32.57 30.77
N THR A 497 -5.24 33.58 30.21
CA THR A 497 -5.08 34.86 30.92
C THR A 497 -6.49 35.38 31.14
N ASP A 498 -6.92 35.35 32.37
CA ASP A 498 -8.16 35.89 32.85
C ASP A 498 -8.09 37.41 32.74
N PRO A 499 -8.92 38.09 31.93
CA PRO A 499 -8.89 39.54 31.87
C PRO A 499 -9.93 40.10 32.87
N THR A 500 -9.65 39.93 34.13
CA THR A 500 -10.40 40.65 35.20
C THR A 500 -9.49 41.00 36.33
N THR A 501 -8.88 42.15 36.26
CA THR A 501 -8.73 43.11 37.37
C THR A 501 -8.10 44.38 36.82
N ASP A 502 -8.92 45.32 36.41
CA ASP A 502 -8.62 46.72 36.67
C ASP A 502 -9.94 47.47 36.85
N LYS A 503 -10.05 47.95 38.07
CA LYS A 503 -10.98 49.02 38.46
C LYS A 503 -10.34 50.35 38.04
#